data_2a6bf40fff9707c2e79bd26c73294baa
#
_entry.id   2a6bf40fff9707c2e79bd26c73294baa
#
_cell.length_a   1.000
_cell.length_b   1.000
_cell.length_c   1.000
_cell.angle_alpha   90.00
_cell.angle_beta   90.00
_cell.angle_gamma   90.00
#
_symmetry.space_group_name_H-M   'P 1'
#
loop_
_entity.id
_entity.type
_entity.pdbx_description
1 polymer ?
#
loop_
_entity_poly.entity_id
_entity_poly.type
_entity_poly.pdbx_seq_one_letter_code
_entity_poly.pdbx_strand_id
1 'polypeptide(L)'
;MPRTMSVAESVMIDASPALVYAQLSDPTAMGRWSPENRGATVRGERRDAYVGMVFEGRNKRGAARWTTRCTVTAADPGERFAFRVHAIGLRRPLLPGPIATWEYRFEEVDGATRVTETWTDDRRRWPDFLANAFDRVATGGKTFAQFQAGNIRTTLQRLKAALEADARGTGG
;
A
#
# COMPACT_ATOMS: atom_id res chain seq x y z
N MET A 1 4.82 9.18 24.88
CA MET A 1 4.25 7.85 24.58
C MET A 1 5.01 7.23 23.42
N PRO A 2 5.36 5.96 23.49
CA PRO A 2 6.00 5.28 22.35
C PRO A 2 5.08 5.31 21.14
N ARG A 3 5.70 5.44 19.95
CA ARG A 3 5.01 5.52 18.67
C ARG A 3 4.57 4.13 18.21
N THR A 4 3.35 4.02 17.67
CA THR A 4 2.90 2.80 17.00
C THR A 4 3.65 2.66 15.67
N MET A 5 4.47 1.62 15.56
CA MET A 5 5.35 1.40 14.41
C MET A 5 4.72 0.58 13.29
N SER A 6 3.61 -0.10 13.54
CA SER A 6 2.94 -0.93 12.54
C SER A 6 1.45 -1.02 12.80
N VAL A 7 0.68 -1.06 11.73
CA VAL A 7 -0.77 -1.33 11.75
C VAL A 7 -1.13 -2.31 10.66
N ALA A 8 -2.06 -3.21 10.93
CA ALA A 8 -2.56 -4.19 9.99
C ALA A 8 -4.08 -4.32 10.07
N GLU A 9 -4.71 -4.55 8.94
CA GLU A 9 -6.14 -4.86 8.81
C GLU A 9 -6.33 -5.98 7.80
N SER A 10 -7.40 -6.72 7.94
CA SER A 10 -7.72 -7.86 7.05
C SER A 10 -9.14 -7.76 6.52
N VAL A 11 -9.36 -8.39 5.37
CA VAL A 11 -10.70 -8.56 4.78
C VAL A 11 -10.78 -9.93 4.12
N MET A 12 -11.98 -10.51 4.09
CA MET A 12 -12.29 -11.69 3.30
C MET A 12 -12.82 -11.28 1.94
N ILE A 13 -12.23 -11.81 0.87
CA ILE A 13 -12.64 -11.55 -0.52
C ILE A 13 -13.02 -12.88 -1.17
N ASP A 14 -14.19 -12.95 -1.78
CA ASP A 14 -14.67 -14.12 -2.52
C ASP A 14 -13.99 -14.17 -3.91
N ALA A 15 -12.72 -14.48 -3.91
CA ALA A 15 -11.86 -14.64 -5.06
C ALA A 15 -10.63 -15.48 -4.69
N SER A 16 -9.96 -16.09 -5.67
CA SER A 16 -8.76 -16.87 -5.42
C SER A 16 -7.57 -16.00 -5.01
N PRO A 17 -6.62 -16.51 -4.20
CA PRO A 17 -5.41 -15.79 -3.84
C PRO A 17 -4.61 -15.30 -5.05
N ALA A 18 -4.54 -16.09 -6.12
CA ALA A 18 -3.85 -15.71 -7.35
C ALA A 18 -4.48 -14.49 -8.03
N LEU A 19 -5.80 -14.43 -8.09
CA LEU A 19 -6.52 -13.28 -8.66
C LEU A 19 -6.33 -12.02 -7.83
N VAL A 20 -6.47 -12.12 -6.51
CA VAL A 20 -6.29 -10.99 -5.60
C VAL A 20 -4.85 -10.47 -5.65
N TYR A 21 -3.87 -11.38 -5.64
CA TYR A 21 -2.46 -11.05 -5.80
C TYR A 21 -2.19 -10.29 -7.10
N ALA A 22 -2.71 -10.78 -8.23
CA ALA A 22 -2.51 -10.15 -9.53
C ALA A 22 -2.98 -8.69 -9.56
N GLN A 23 -4.06 -8.38 -8.85
CA GLN A 23 -4.58 -7.01 -8.75
C GLN A 23 -3.74 -6.12 -7.83
N LEU A 24 -3.31 -6.62 -6.67
CA LEU A 24 -2.55 -5.85 -5.69
C LEU A 24 -1.07 -5.72 -6.03
N SER A 25 -0.48 -6.68 -6.74
CA SER A 25 0.94 -6.66 -7.11
C SER A 25 1.25 -5.81 -8.35
N ASP A 26 0.26 -5.21 -8.97
CA ASP A 26 0.43 -4.25 -10.05
C ASP A 26 0.49 -2.81 -9.49
N PRO A 27 1.68 -2.18 -9.42
CA PRO A 27 1.80 -0.81 -8.92
C PRO A 27 1.01 0.21 -9.74
N THR A 28 0.79 -0.04 -11.02
CA THR A 28 0.06 0.87 -11.91
C THR A 28 -1.44 0.90 -11.61
N ALA A 29 -1.97 -0.18 -11.02
CA ALA A 29 -3.36 -0.32 -10.63
C ALA A 29 -3.66 0.19 -9.20
N MET A 30 -2.64 0.50 -8.39
CA MET A 30 -2.83 0.91 -6.99
C MET A 30 -3.77 2.11 -6.81
N GLY A 31 -3.84 3.01 -7.77
CA GLY A 31 -4.76 4.15 -7.74
C GLY A 31 -6.25 3.77 -7.77
N ARG A 32 -6.59 2.54 -8.13
CA ARG A 32 -7.96 2.01 -8.08
C ARG A 32 -8.43 1.72 -6.65
N TRP A 33 -7.49 1.35 -5.80
CA TRP A 33 -7.76 0.86 -4.44
C TRP A 33 -7.42 1.88 -3.36
N SER A 34 -6.19 2.41 -3.40
CA SER A 34 -5.70 3.37 -2.42
C SER A 34 -6.42 4.71 -2.51
N PRO A 35 -6.82 5.30 -1.37
CA PRO A 35 -7.44 6.64 -1.36
C PRO A 35 -6.47 7.77 -1.73
N GLU A 36 -5.17 7.56 -1.58
CA GLU A 36 -4.15 8.59 -1.84
C GLU A 36 -3.41 8.41 -3.17
N ASN A 37 -3.18 7.17 -3.61
CA ASN A 37 -2.43 6.90 -4.84
C ASN A 37 -3.23 7.30 -6.08
N ARG A 38 -2.55 7.98 -7.02
CA ARG A 38 -3.09 8.45 -8.30
C ARG A 38 -2.44 7.78 -9.49
N GLY A 39 -1.81 6.65 -9.27
CA GLY A 39 -1.10 5.86 -10.26
C GLY A 39 0.40 5.80 -9.99
N ALA A 40 1.05 4.88 -10.66
CA ALA A 40 2.48 4.68 -10.57
C ALA A 40 3.10 4.47 -11.94
N THR A 41 4.40 4.72 -12.02
CA THR A 41 5.24 4.42 -13.19
C THR A 41 6.28 3.41 -12.77
N VAL A 42 6.30 2.26 -13.44
CA VAL A 42 7.30 1.21 -13.22
C VAL A 42 8.53 1.50 -14.08
N ARG A 43 9.70 1.35 -13.51
CA ARG A 43 10.97 1.42 -14.23
C ARG A 43 11.28 0.06 -14.86
N GLY A 44 11.54 0.04 -16.16
CA GLY A 44 11.82 -1.17 -16.93
C GLY A 44 10.63 -1.67 -17.73
N GLU A 45 10.83 -2.75 -18.48
CA GLU A 45 9.84 -3.29 -19.42
C GLU A 45 8.96 -4.39 -18.82
N ARG A 46 9.43 -5.03 -17.75
CA ARG A 46 8.73 -6.15 -17.11
C ARG A 46 7.53 -5.63 -16.31
N ARG A 47 6.36 -6.20 -16.55
CA ARG A 47 5.08 -5.81 -15.92
C ARG A 47 4.77 -6.59 -14.65
N ASP A 48 5.11 -7.89 -14.63
CA ASP A 48 4.86 -8.71 -13.45
C ASP A 48 5.79 -8.31 -12.32
N ALA A 49 5.26 -8.28 -11.10
CA ALA A 49 6.02 -7.95 -9.91
C ALA A 49 7.20 -8.91 -9.70
N TYR A 50 8.33 -8.36 -9.33
CA TYR A 50 9.53 -9.12 -8.95
C TYR A 50 10.32 -8.37 -7.88
N VAL A 51 11.05 -9.08 -7.06
CA VAL A 51 11.93 -8.48 -6.04
C VAL A 51 12.98 -7.61 -6.72
N GLY A 52 13.09 -6.35 -6.28
CA GLY A 52 13.98 -5.35 -6.89
C GLY A 52 13.30 -4.47 -7.93
N MET A 53 12.04 -4.73 -8.31
CA MET A 53 11.26 -3.81 -9.15
C MET A 53 11.18 -2.43 -8.50
N VAL A 54 11.50 -1.39 -9.25
CA VAL A 54 11.40 0.01 -8.79
C VAL A 54 10.23 0.68 -9.48
N PHE A 55 9.40 1.37 -8.70
CA PHE A 55 8.31 2.19 -9.21
C PHE A 55 8.20 3.53 -8.49
N GLU A 56 7.61 4.51 -9.16
CA GLU A 56 7.36 5.83 -8.60
C GLU A 56 5.85 6.06 -8.52
N GLY A 57 5.33 6.22 -7.30
CA GLY A 57 3.94 6.51 -7.03
C GLY A 57 3.66 8.01 -7.00
N ARG A 58 2.55 8.41 -7.60
CA ARG A 58 2.00 9.76 -7.46
C ARG A 58 0.89 9.73 -6.42
N ASN A 59 0.96 10.63 -5.46
CA ASN A 59 0.03 10.65 -4.33
C ASN A 59 -0.61 12.03 -4.17
N LYS A 60 -1.83 12.06 -3.62
CA LYS A 60 -2.57 13.27 -3.34
C LYS A 60 -3.40 13.11 -2.05
N ARG A 61 -3.38 14.15 -1.22
CA ARG A 61 -4.24 14.30 -0.04
C ARG A 61 -4.72 15.75 0.05
N GLY A 62 -6.00 15.98 -0.17
CA GLY A 62 -6.51 17.35 -0.27
C GLY A 62 -5.78 18.15 -1.37
N ALA A 63 -5.19 19.26 -1.01
CA ALA A 63 -4.36 20.09 -1.91
C ALA A 63 -2.91 19.57 -2.02
N ALA A 64 -2.42 18.77 -1.06
CA ALA A 64 -1.07 18.25 -1.04
C ALA A 64 -0.86 17.18 -2.11
N ARG A 65 0.27 17.25 -2.83
CA ARG A 65 0.71 16.27 -3.84
C ARG A 65 2.16 15.92 -3.57
N TRP A 66 2.51 14.65 -3.70
CA TRP A 66 3.88 14.17 -3.56
C TRP A 66 4.13 12.92 -4.38
N THR A 67 5.37 12.64 -4.62
CA THR A 67 5.84 11.43 -5.30
C THR A 67 6.69 10.59 -4.35
N THR A 68 6.61 9.28 -4.51
CA THR A 68 7.42 8.33 -3.75
C THR A 68 8.17 7.42 -4.69
N ARG A 69 9.36 6.96 -4.29
CA ARG A 69 10.06 5.87 -4.94
C ARG A 69 10.02 4.64 -4.05
N CYS A 70 9.64 3.53 -4.65
CA CYS A 70 9.45 2.27 -3.98
C CYS A 70 10.24 1.16 -4.66
N THR A 71 10.67 0.18 -3.86
CA THR A 71 11.29 -1.05 -4.35
C THR A 71 10.53 -2.24 -3.80
N VAL A 72 10.15 -3.17 -4.67
CA VAL A 72 9.49 -4.42 -4.28
C VAL A 72 10.48 -5.30 -3.52
N THR A 73 10.07 -5.76 -2.35
CA THR A 73 10.89 -6.58 -1.44
C THR A 73 10.39 -8.02 -1.32
N ALA A 74 9.13 -8.28 -1.69
CA ALA A 74 8.57 -9.63 -1.81
C ALA A 74 7.58 -9.67 -2.98
N ALA A 75 7.61 -10.73 -3.75
CA ALA A 75 6.73 -10.96 -4.90
C ALA A 75 6.51 -12.47 -5.07
N ASP A 76 5.77 -13.06 -4.12
CA ASP A 76 5.45 -14.47 -4.05
C ASP A 76 3.99 -14.66 -4.51
N PRO A 77 3.74 -15.12 -5.76
CA PRO A 77 2.40 -15.15 -6.34
C PRO A 77 1.38 -15.91 -5.47
N GLY A 78 0.28 -15.24 -5.16
CA GLY A 78 -0.80 -15.79 -4.34
C GLY A 78 -0.49 -15.91 -2.83
N GLU A 79 0.69 -15.49 -2.38
CA GLU A 79 1.10 -15.60 -0.98
C GLU A 79 1.48 -14.26 -0.35
N ARG A 80 2.36 -13.49 -1.02
CA ARG A 80 2.91 -12.27 -0.43
C ARG A 80 3.35 -11.26 -1.50
N PHE A 81 3.02 -9.99 -1.27
CA PHE A 81 3.56 -8.85 -2.01
C PHE A 81 3.99 -7.78 -1.01
N ALA A 82 5.21 -7.26 -1.15
CA ALA A 82 5.70 -6.20 -0.28
C ALA A 82 6.60 -5.23 -1.03
N PHE A 83 6.58 -3.96 -0.61
CA PHE A 83 7.47 -2.95 -1.11
C PHE A 83 7.86 -1.95 -0.03
N ARG A 84 9.02 -1.35 -0.20
CA ARG A 84 9.54 -0.32 0.69
C ARG A 84 9.54 1.03 -0.01
N VAL A 85 9.01 2.04 0.68
CA VAL A 85 9.10 3.44 0.28
C VAL A 85 10.42 4.00 0.82
N HIS A 86 11.33 4.40 -0.07
CA HIS A 86 12.69 4.82 0.31
C HIS A 86 13.11 6.19 -0.24
N ALA A 87 12.21 6.89 -0.91
CA ALA A 87 12.41 8.29 -1.27
C ALA A 87 11.08 9.00 -1.45
N ILE A 88 11.07 10.31 -1.18
CA ILE A 88 9.90 11.18 -1.29
C ILE A 88 10.28 12.53 -1.89
N GLY A 89 9.34 13.22 -2.51
CA GLY A 89 9.50 14.57 -3.02
C GLY A 89 8.21 15.12 -3.61
N LEU A 90 8.20 16.39 -3.99
CA LEU A 90 7.01 17.04 -4.54
C LEU A 90 6.69 16.56 -5.97
N ARG A 91 7.62 16.74 -6.89
CA ARG A 91 7.49 16.34 -8.30
C ARG A 91 8.33 15.10 -8.63
N ARG A 92 9.46 14.95 -7.96
CA ARG A 92 10.39 13.81 -8.08
C ARG A 92 10.79 13.35 -6.68
N PRO A 93 10.97 12.06 -6.45
CA PRO A 93 11.37 11.53 -5.14
C PRO A 93 12.88 11.69 -4.92
N LEU A 94 13.31 12.92 -4.63
CA LEU A 94 14.73 13.28 -4.51
C LEU A 94 15.28 13.14 -3.09
N LEU A 95 14.43 13.12 -2.07
CA LEU A 95 14.84 12.99 -0.67
C LEU A 95 14.85 11.51 -0.27
N PRO A 96 16.04 10.87 -0.19
CA PRO A 96 16.14 9.48 0.21
C PRO A 96 15.96 9.33 1.73
N GLY A 97 15.45 8.18 2.13
CA GLY A 97 15.33 7.80 3.54
C GLY A 97 14.39 6.63 3.75
N PRO A 98 14.53 5.92 4.88
CA PRO A 98 13.58 4.88 5.26
C PRO A 98 12.26 5.55 5.68
N ILE A 99 11.21 5.32 4.92
CA ILE A 99 9.90 5.98 5.13
C ILE A 99 8.89 4.98 5.66
N ALA A 100 8.54 3.97 4.87
CA ALA A 100 7.55 2.96 5.24
C ALA A 100 7.72 1.69 4.43
N THR A 101 7.24 0.59 5.00
CA THR A 101 7.06 -0.69 4.32
C THR A 101 5.59 -1.04 4.26
N TRP A 102 5.13 -1.47 3.09
CA TRP A 102 3.80 -2.01 2.85
C TRP A 102 3.92 -3.49 2.54
N GLU A 103 3.09 -4.31 3.16
CA GLU A 103 3.02 -5.76 2.92
C GLU A 103 1.58 -6.20 2.78
N TYR A 104 1.33 -7.07 1.80
CA TYR A 104 0.09 -7.79 1.59
C TYR A 104 0.35 -9.28 1.73
N ARG A 105 -0.45 -9.96 2.55
CA ARG A 105 -0.47 -11.43 2.67
C ARG A 105 -1.80 -11.96 2.21
N PHE A 106 -1.77 -13.10 1.54
CA PHE A 106 -2.92 -13.75 0.95
C PHE A 106 -3.00 -15.17 1.50
N GLU A 107 -4.11 -15.49 2.14
CA GLU A 107 -4.37 -16.83 2.71
C GLU A 107 -5.69 -17.35 2.17
N GLU A 108 -5.68 -18.57 1.61
CA GLU A 108 -6.92 -19.23 1.24
C GLU A 108 -7.65 -19.71 2.50
N VAL A 109 -8.92 -19.35 2.61
CA VAL A 109 -9.82 -19.74 3.71
C VAL A 109 -11.17 -20.10 3.12
N ASP A 110 -11.54 -21.38 3.16
CA ASP A 110 -12.84 -21.89 2.70
C ASP A 110 -13.21 -21.46 1.26
N GLY A 111 -12.23 -21.46 0.35
CA GLY A 111 -12.41 -21.08 -1.05
C GLY A 111 -12.37 -19.58 -1.33
N ALA A 112 -12.31 -18.74 -0.31
CA ALA A 112 -12.09 -17.30 -0.40
C ALA A 112 -10.66 -16.95 0.00
N THR A 113 -10.31 -15.67 -0.07
CA THR A 113 -8.98 -15.17 0.32
C THR A 113 -9.09 -14.21 1.49
N ARG A 114 -8.37 -14.48 2.58
CA ARG A 114 -8.06 -13.47 3.58
C ARG A 114 -6.89 -12.63 3.09
N VAL A 115 -7.12 -11.35 2.89
CA VAL A 115 -6.08 -10.37 2.56
C VAL A 115 -5.75 -9.57 3.81
N THR A 116 -4.49 -9.56 4.19
CA THR A 116 -3.97 -8.73 5.28
C THR A 116 -3.03 -7.69 4.70
N GLU A 117 -3.34 -6.42 4.88
CA GLU A 117 -2.48 -5.29 4.53
C GLU A 117 -1.83 -4.74 5.78
N THR A 118 -0.51 -4.61 5.76
CA THR A 118 0.30 -4.10 6.87
C THR A 118 1.12 -2.90 6.42
N TRP A 119 1.04 -1.82 7.19
CA TRP A 119 1.94 -0.67 7.08
C TRP A 119 2.90 -0.68 8.26
N THR A 120 4.18 -0.43 7.98
CA THR A 120 5.24 -0.29 8.99
C THR A 120 5.97 1.03 8.80
N ASP A 121 6.15 1.77 9.90
CA ASP A 121 6.94 3.00 9.93
C ASP A 121 8.42 2.67 10.00
N ASP A 122 9.17 2.98 8.95
CA ASP A 122 10.60 2.72 8.86
C ASP A 122 11.47 3.88 9.39
N ARG A 123 10.85 4.98 9.84
CA ARG A 123 11.54 6.15 10.42
C ARG A 123 12.01 5.88 11.86
N ARG A 124 12.62 4.75 12.14
CA ARG A 124 12.99 4.25 13.47
C ARG A 124 13.96 5.15 14.22
N ARG A 125 14.79 5.94 13.48
CA ARG A 125 15.79 6.85 14.05
C ARG A 125 15.22 8.22 14.41
N TRP A 126 13.99 8.51 14.04
CA TRP A 126 13.34 9.76 14.40
C TRP A 126 12.90 9.71 15.86
N PRO A 127 13.22 10.75 16.67
CA PRO A 127 12.63 10.87 18.00
C PRO A 127 11.11 10.90 17.93
N ASP A 128 10.45 10.17 18.85
CA ASP A 128 8.99 10.00 18.80
C ASP A 128 8.23 11.33 18.82
N PHE A 129 8.72 12.33 19.57
CA PHE A 129 8.03 13.63 19.63
C PHE A 129 8.09 14.39 18.30
N LEU A 130 9.22 14.29 17.57
CA LEU A 130 9.36 14.91 16.24
C LEU A 130 8.50 14.19 15.20
N ALA A 131 8.50 12.87 15.22
CA ALA A 131 7.66 12.08 14.32
C ALA A 131 6.18 12.34 14.56
N ASN A 132 5.74 12.35 15.81
CA ASN A 132 4.35 12.63 16.17
C ASN A 132 3.92 14.06 15.82
N ALA A 133 4.79 15.05 15.99
CA ALA A 133 4.50 16.43 15.60
C ALA A 133 4.36 16.55 14.07
N PHE A 134 5.30 15.96 13.33
CA PHE A 134 5.26 15.91 11.87
C PHE A 134 4.00 15.21 11.36
N ASP A 135 3.67 14.05 11.93
CA ASP A 135 2.49 13.26 11.55
C ASP A 135 1.20 14.08 11.71
N ARG A 136 1.04 14.75 12.84
CA ARG A 136 -0.17 15.57 13.10
C ARG A 136 -0.33 16.72 12.12
N VAL A 137 0.77 17.36 11.74
CA VAL A 137 0.74 18.41 10.72
C VAL A 137 0.39 17.81 9.35
N ALA A 138 1.02 16.70 8.99
CA ALA A 138 0.83 16.06 7.68
C ALA A 138 -0.54 15.39 7.50
N THR A 139 -1.19 14.98 8.59
CA THR A 139 -2.47 14.23 8.57
C THR A 139 -3.68 15.00 9.06
N GLY A 140 -3.49 16.26 9.47
CA GLY A 140 -4.57 17.05 10.05
C GLY A 140 -4.96 16.62 11.48
N GLY A 141 -3.99 16.19 12.30
CA GLY A 141 -4.16 15.92 13.71
C GLY A 141 -4.04 14.47 14.17
N LYS A 142 -3.84 13.53 13.23
CA LYS A 142 -3.66 12.09 13.54
C LYS A 142 -2.18 11.71 13.53
N THR A 143 -1.83 10.59 14.17
CA THR A 143 -0.55 9.92 13.92
C THR A 143 -0.60 9.19 12.57
N PHE A 144 0.54 8.92 11.94
CA PHE A 144 0.54 8.14 10.70
C PHE A 144 -0.07 6.74 10.89
N ALA A 145 0.17 6.09 12.02
CA ALA A 145 -0.46 4.80 12.31
C ALA A 145 -1.99 4.86 12.27
N GLN A 146 -2.59 5.85 12.93
CA GLN A 146 -4.05 6.05 12.91
C GLN A 146 -4.57 6.39 11.52
N PHE A 147 -3.83 7.22 10.79
CA PHE A 147 -4.19 7.63 9.43
C PHE A 147 -4.11 6.45 8.47
N GLN A 148 -3.02 5.67 8.52
CA GLN A 148 -2.82 4.51 7.64
C GLN A 148 -3.81 3.38 7.94
N ALA A 149 -4.21 3.17 9.18
CA ALA A 149 -5.28 2.20 9.49
C ALA A 149 -6.58 2.54 8.74
N GLY A 150 -6.93 3.81 8.63
CA GLY A 150 -8.07 4.25 7.82
C GLY A 150 -7.89 4.03 6.33
N ASN A 151 -6.70 4.32 5.80
CA ASN A 151 -6.37 4.10 4.40
C ASN A 151 -6.42 2.61 4.03
N ILE A 152 -5.85 1.74 4.87
CA ILE A 152 -5.86 0.28 4.69
C ILE A 152 -7.30 -0.24 4.60
N ARG A 153 -8.17 0.14 5.52
CA ARG A 153 -9.59 -0.28 5.49
C ARG A 153 -10.26 0.14 4.18
N THR A 154 -10.05 1.38 3.73
CA THR A 154 -10.61 1.89 2.49
C THR A 154 -10.08 1.12 1.28
N THR A 155 -8.77 0.86 1.22
CA THR A 155 -8.14 0.08 0.16
C THR A 155 -8.73 -1.32 0.07
N LEU A 156 -8.78 -2.04 1.19
CA LEU A 156 -9.30 -3.42 1.24
C LEU A 156 -10.79 -3.49 0.89
N GLN A 157 -11.60 -2.54 1.35
CA GLN A 157 -13.03 -2.48 1.01
C GLN A 157 -13.27 -2.21 -0.48
N ARG A 158 -12.50 -1.31 -1.09
CA ARG A 158 -12.59 -1.02 -2.53
C ARG A 158 -12.18 -2.23 -3.36
N LEU A 159 -11.09 -2.89 -2.99
CA LEU A 159 -10.63 -4.10 -3.65
C LEU A 159 -11.68 -5.20 -3.57
N LYS A 160 -12.23 -5.47 -2.39
CA LYS A 160 -13.29 -6.46 -2.18
C LYS A 160 -14.50 -6.15 -3.06
N ALA A 161 -15.01 -4.94 -3.03
CA ALA A 161 -16.17 -4.54 -3.79
C ALA A 161 -15.97 -4.72 -5.30
N ALA A 162 -14.79 -4.36 -5.81
CA ALA A 162 -14.47 -4.49 -7.24
C ALA A 162 -14.37 -5.96 -7.67
N LEU A 163 -13.61 -6.79 -6.96
CA LEU A 163 -13.40 -8.18 -7.32
C LEU A 163 -14.69 -9.03 -7.22
N GLU A 164 -15.51 -8.78 -6.20
CA GLU A 164 -16.79 -9.47 -6.05
C GLU A 164 -17.88 -8.98 -7.03
N ALA A 165 -17.80 -7.73 -7.50
CA ALA A 165 -18.66 -7.23 -8.58
C ALA A 165 -18.29 -7.86 -9.93
N ASP A 166 -16.99 -7.95 -10.25
CA ASP A 166 -16.50 -8.57 -11.49
C ASP A 166 -16.91 -10.06 -11.56
N ALA A 167 -16.83 -10.79 -10.44
CA ALA A 167 -17.25 -12.19 -10.37
C ALA A 167 -18.75 -12.36 -10.66
N ARG A 168 -19.61 -11.42 -10.25
CA ARG A 168 -21.06 -11.43 -10.55
C ARG A 168 -21.37 -11.06 -12.00
N GLY A 169 -20.56 -10.20 -12.62
CA GLY A 169 -20.72 -9.76 -14.01
C GLY A 169 -20.32 -10.83 -15.04
N THR A 170 -19.48 -11.80 -14.69
CA THR A 170 -19.04 -12.90 -15.57
C THR A 170 -19.95 -14.14 -15.50
N GLY A 171 -20.94 -14.16 -14.63
CA GLY A 171 -21.89 -15.26 -14.43
C GLY A 171 -23.27 -15.10 -15.12
N GLY A 172 -23.38 -14.14 -16.05
CA GLY A 172 -24.60 -13.85 -16.80
C GLY A 172 -24.53 -14.21 -18.28
#